data_044a22449e7b55c4f4afd6759e81dc2e
#
_entry.id   044a22449e7b55c4f4afd6759e81dc2e
#
_cell.length_a   1.000
_cell.length_b   1.000
_cell.length_c   1.000
_cell.angle_alpha   90.00
_cell.angle_beta   90.00
_cell.angle_gamma   90.00
#
_symmetry.space_group_name_H-M   'P 1'
#
loop_
_entity.id
_entity.type
_entity.pdbx_description
1 polymer ?
#
loop_
_entity_poly.entity_id
_entity_poly.type
_entity_poly.pdbx_seq_one_letter_code
_entity_poly.pdbx_strand_id
1 'polypeptide(L)'
;MSRTIIPFGPQHPVLPEPLHLKLVVEDEMVREVIPNLGYVHRGLEMLSRVRDMHQMIYVVERVCGICSCLHALAYCHCLEKLYGLEVPPRARYLRIIWSELHRMHSHMLWLGLYAESFGFESLFLAFWKVRERIMDIMEATAGNRVIISTNIIGGVRRDISPENLRWIMDELELVEKEFKQLMSTMLKDYTVESRTRGKGCLSKEEAYALGACGPTLRGSGWAIDSRMLAYDAIKDISFEPVVEHDGDSYARGVVRFKEVLQSIEIVRECISKIPDSELAAPVKGNPPEGEAWSNVEQPRGELLYYVKSDGSKNLPRVRIRTPTFANIPSLLVMLKDCELADVPVITLSIDPCISCTER
;
A
#
# COMPACT_ATOMS: atom_id res chain seq x y z
N MET A 1 24.07 22.35 -26.69
CA MET A 1 22.80 21.57 -26.65
C MET A 1 21.80 22.38 -25.88
N SER A 2 20.56 22.50 -26.37
CA SER A 2 19.55 23.32 -25.71
C SER A 2 18.85 22.46 -24.65
N ARG A 3 18.84 22.94 -23.40
CA ARG A 3 18.05 22.35 -22.32
C ARG A 3 16.58 22.76 -22.51
N THR A 4 15.70 21.79 -22.47
CA THR A 4 14.24 22.01 -22.55
C THR A 4 13.58 21.53 -21.28
N ILE A 5 12.61 22.29 -20.75
CA ILE A 5 11.82 21.86 -19.59
C ILE A 5 10.50 21.31 -20.10
N ILE A 6 10.24 20.05 -19.81
CA ILE A 6 9.01 19.33 -20.17
C ILE A 6 8.21 19.05 -18.90
N PRO A 7 6.95 19.50 -18.79
CA PRO A 7 6.10 19.13 -17.68
C PRO A 7 5.55 17.71 -17.87
N PHE A 8 5.68 16.87 -16.86
CA PHE A 8 5.02 15.58 -16.75
C PHE A 8 3.94 15.70 -15.65
N GLY A 9 2.70 15.75 -16.05
CA GLY A 9 1.58 16.06 -15.18
C GLY A 9 1.34 17.58 -14.99
N PRO A 10 0.49 18.01 -14.01
CA PRO A 10 -0.08 17.18 -12.93
C PRO A 10 -1.09 16.13 -13.39
N GLN A 11 -1.87 16.38 -14.43
CA GLN A 11 -2.76 15.41 -15.05
C GLN A 11 -2.08 14.84 -16.29
N HIS A 12 -1.81 13.53 -16.24
CA HIS A 12 -1.21 12.80 -17.34
C HIS A 12 -1.96 11.48 -17.53
N PRO A 13 -2.23 11.00 -18.75
CA PRO A 13 -3.03 9.78 -18.97
C PRO A 13 -2.54 8.53 -18.22
N VAL A 14 -1.23 8.41 -18.03
CA VAL A 14 -0.61 7.28 -17.32
C VAL A 14 -0.70 7.41 -15.80
N LEU A 15 -0.88 8.62 -15.26
CA LEU A 15 -0.87 8.85 -13.80
C LEU A 15 -2.27 8.64 -13.22
N PRO A 16 -2.44 7.74 -12.23
CA PRO A 16 -3.73 7.52 -11.58
C PRO A 16 -4.15 8.70 -10.68
N GLU A 17 -3.21 9.53 -10.26
CA GLU A 17 -3.42 10.70 -9.40
C GLU A 17 -2.50 11.86 -9.85
N PRO A 18 -2.88 13.14 -9.59
CA PRO A 18 -2.08 14.29 -9.99
C PRO A 18 -0.68 14.31 -9.38
N LEU A 19 0.32 14.09 -10.19
CA LEU A 19 1.75 14.25 -9.86
C LEU A 19 2.39 15.18 -10.88
N HIS A 20 3.08 16.21 -10.44
CA HIS A 20 3.78 17.11 -11.34
C HIS A 20 5.29 17.01 -11.17
N LEU A 21 5.98 16.62 -12.24
CA LEU A 21 7.43 16.61 -12.35
C LEU A 21 7.83 17.55 -13.49
N LYS A 22 8.75 18.48 -13.22
CA LYS A 22 9.44 19.25 -14.26
C LYS A 22 10.67 18.48 -14.67
N LEU A 23 10.70 18.03 -15.91
CA LEU A 23 11.80 17.28 -16.49
C LEU A 23 12.71 18.23 -17.25
N VAL A 24 13.97 18.34 -16.87
CA VAL A 24 14.99 19.04 -17.65
C VAL A 24 15.59 18.02 -18.61
N VAL A 25 15.38 18.21 -19.90
CA VAL A 25 15.72 17.25 -20.95
C VAL A 25 16.78 17.80 -21.89
N GLU A 26 17.77 17.02 -22.23
CA GLU A 26 18.78 17.26 -23.27
C GLU A 26 18.84 16.03 -24.19
N ASP A 27 18.61 16.22 -25.49
CA ASP A 27 18.67 15.15 -26.49
C ASP A 27 17.86 13.90 -26.09
N GLU A 28 16.58 14.14 -25.66
CA GLU A 28 15.64 13.11 -25.16
C GLU A 28 16.04 12.41 -23.85
N MET A 29 17.17 12.80 -23.27
CA MET A 29 17.61 12.27 -21.96
C MET A 29 17.21 13.22 -20.84
N VAL A 30 16.62 12.66 -19.79
CA VAL A 30 16.24 13.41 -18.57
C VAL A 30 17.50 13.66 -17.73
N ARG A 31 17.89 14.92 -17.55
CA ARG A 31 19.09 15.30 -16.76
C ARG A 31 18.77 15.67 -15.34
N GLU A 32 17.61 16.28 -15.12
CA GLU A 32 17.16 16.70 -13.79
C GLU A 32 15.65 16.55 -13.69
N VAL A 33 15.16 16.22 -12.50
CA VAL A 33 13.74 16.11 -12.20
C VAL A 33 13.41 16.91 -10.97
N ILE A 34 12.47 17.85 -11.09
CA ILE A 34 12.03 18.74 -10.02
C ILE A 34 10.59 18.39 -9.67
N PRO A 35 10.30 17.80 -8.50
CA PRO A 35 8.95 17.46 -8.08
C PRO A 35 8.21 18.70 -7.61
N ASN A 36 6.92 18.78 -7.93
CA ASN A 36 6.01 19.78 -7.39
C ASN A 36 4.79 19.05 -6.80
N LEU A 37 4.74 19.00 -5.47
CA LEU A 37 3.71 18.31 -4.69
C LEU A 37 2.74 19.33 -4.09
N GLY A 38 1.50 18.91 -3.80
CA GLY A 38 0.50 19.75 -3.14
C GLY A 38 -0.85 19.83 -3.86
N TYR A 39 -1.01 19.22 -5.04
CA TYR A 39 -2.23 19.29 -5.85
C TYR A 39 -3.46 18.62 -5.22
N VAL A 40 -3.26 17.62 -4.36
CA VAL A 40 -4.33 16.90 -3.66
C VAL A 40 -4.25 17.04 -2.14
N HIS A 41 -3.52 18.04 -1.64
CA HIS A 41 -3.45 18.31 -0.20
C HIS A 41 -4.82 18.72 0.35
N ARG A 42 -5.27 18.04 1.41
CA ARG A 42 -6.61 18.19 2.00
C ARG A 42 -6.59 18.55 3.48
N GLY A 43 -5.41 18.67 4.10
CA GLY A 43 -5.25 19.04 5.50
C GLY A 43 -5.78 18.00 6.48
N LEU A 44 -5.77 16.69 6.15
CA LEU A 44 -6.41 15.64 6.95
C LEU A 44 -5.79 15.50 8.35
N GLU A 45 -4.49 15.75 8.51
CA GLU A 45 -3.84 15.75 9.82
C GLU A 45 -4.40 16.84 10.76
N MET A 46 -4.84 17.99 10.22
CA MET A 46 -5.42 19.08 11.01
C MET A 46 -6.80 18.74 11.56
N LEU A 47 -7.54 17.84 10.89
CA LEU A 47 -8.87 17.43 11.33
C LEU A 47 -8.86 16.72 12.69
N SER A 48 -7.70 16.18 13.13
CA SER A 48 -7.56 15.58 14.45
C SER A 48 -7.86 16.54 15.62
N ARG A 49 -7.70 17.85 15.37
CA ARG A 49 -7.98 18.88 16.38
C ARG A 49 -9.47 19.23 16.54
N VAL A 50 -10.28 18.90 15.53
CA VAL A 50 -11.70 19.25 15.47
C VAL A 50 -12.62 18.04 15.44
N ARG A 51 -12.09 16.85 15.23
CA ARG A 51 -12.80 15.58 15.24
C ARG A 51 -12.34 14.75 16.41
N ASP A 52 -13.30 14.06 17.07
CA ASP A 52 -12.93 13.12 18.14
C ASP A 52 -12.18 11.90 17.56
N MET A 53 -11.53 11.15 18.46
CA MET A 53 -10.70 10.01 18.10
C MET A 53 -11.44 8.91 17.31
N HIS A 54 -12.76 8.72 17.52
CA HIS A 54 -13.54 7.74 16.77
C HIS A 54 -13.90 8.25 15.39
N GLN A 55 -14.25 9.54 15.26
CA GLN A 55 -14.50 10.18 13.97
C GLN A 55 -13.23 10.22 13.11
N MET A 56 -12.07 10.36 13.76
CA MET A 56 -10.77 10.35 13.05
C MET A 56 -10.48 9.02 12.34
N ILE A 57 -11.04 7.89 12.78
CA ILE A 57 -10.89 6.61 12.04
C ILE A 57 -11.41 6.78 10.62
N TYR A 58 -12.59 7.38 10.43
CA TYR A 58 -13.17 7.62 9.11
C TYR A 58 -12.38 8.63 8.27
N VAL A 59 -11.75 9.60 8.92
CA VAL A 59 -10.90 10.59 8.25
C VAL A 59 -9.63 9.93 7.72
N VAL A 60 -8.95 9.13 8.55
CA VAL A 60 -7.69 8.49 8.14
C VAL A 60 -7.91 7.41 7.07
N GLU A 61 -9.04 6.71 7.06
CA GLU A 61 -9.40 5.81 5.96
C GLU A 61 -9.48 6.53 4.62
N ARG A 62 -9.86 7.80 4.62
CA ARG A 62 -10.01 8.62 3.42
C ARG A 62 -8.75 9.37 3.01
N VAL A 63 -7.63 9.08 3.67
CA VAL A 63 -6.31 9.48 3.16
C VAL A 63 -6.09 8.87 1.79
N CYS A 64 -6.47 7.58 1.62
CA CYS A 64 -6.36 6.88 0.34
C CYS A 64 -7.49 5.86 0.21
N GLY A 65 -8.13 5.82 -0.98
CA GLY A 65 -9.17 4.84 -1.27
C GLY A 65 -8.66 3.40 -1.40
N ILE A 66 -7.37 3.20 -1.74
CA ILE A 66 -6.82 1.88 -2.07
C ILE A 66 -6.23 1.18 -0.84
N CYS A 67 -5.64 1.92 0.11
CA CYS A 67 -5.03 1.36 1.32
C CYS A 67 -5.75 1.82 2.61
N SER A 68 -7.04 2.12 2.51
CA SER A 68 -7.87 2.68 3.59
C SER A 68 -7.85 1.85 4.87
N CYS A 69 -7.98 0.53 4.75
CA CYS A 69 -7.98 -0.40 5.88
C CYS A 69 -6.69 -0.28 6.72
N LEU A 70 -5.54 -0.15 6.07
CA LEU A 70 -4.24 -0.07 6.73
C LEU A 70 -4.00 1.30 7.38
N HIS A 71 -4.57 2.38 6.83
CA HIS A 71 -4.59 3.67 7.50
C HIS A 71 -5.37 3.63 8.82
N ALA A 72 -6.57 3.04 8.81
CA ALA A 72 -7.36 2.84 10.03
C ALA A 72 -6.63 1.95 11.03
N LEU A 73 -6.03 0.84 10.55
CA LEU A 73 -5.27 -0.09 11.40
C LEU A 73 -4.13 0.60 12.14
N ALA A 74 -3.27 1.33 11.40
CA ALA A 74 -2.14 2.04 12.00
C ALA A 74 -2.58 3.09 13.01
N TYR A 75 -3.66 3.82 12.72
CA TYR A 75 -4.22 4.79 13.65
C TYR A 75 -4.78 4.12 14.91
N CYS A 76 -5.55 3.03 14.76
CA CYS A 76 -6.08 2.26 15.90
C CYS A 76 -4.97 1.73 16.81
N HIS A 77 -3.89 1.18 16.22
CA HIS A 77 -2.73 0.71 16.97
C HIS A 77 -2.09 1.81 17.84
N CYS A 78 -2.02 3.07 17.35
CA CYS A 78 -1.52 4.17 18.18
C CYS A 78 -2.39 4.40 19.40
N LEU A 79 -3.72 4.44 19.24
CA LEU A 79 -4.64 4.65 20.33
C LEU A 79 -4.67 3.47 21.30
N GLU A 80 -4.65 2.26 20.80
CA GLU A 80 -4.56 1.03 21.61
C GLU A 80 -3.32 1.02 22.49
N LYS A 81 -2.17 1.47 21.97
CA LYS A 81 -0.96 1.66 22.79
C LYS A 81 -1.14 2.71 23.88
N LEU A 82 -1.78 3.85 23.57
CA LEU A 82 -2.06 4.89 24.58
C LEU A 82 -2.97 4.38 25.68
N TYR A 83 -4.00 3.63 25.35
CA TYR A 83 -4.92 3.04 26.32
C TYR A 83 -4.35 1.82 27.05
N GLY A 84 -3.27 1.21 26.55
CA GLY A 84 -2.79 -0.10 27.03
C GLY A 84 -3.79 -1.21 26.76
N LEU A 85 -4.53 -1.14 25.67
CA LEU A 85 -5.57 -2.11 25.33
C LEU A 85 -4.95 -3.38 24.70
N GLU A 86 -5.47 -4.51 25.12
CA GLU A 86 -5.19 -5.81 24.50
C GLU A 86 -6.33 -6.16 23.53
N VAL A 87 -6.02 -6.21 22.25
CA VAL A 87 -7.00 -6.54 21.20
C VAL A 87 -7.30 -8.04 21.24
N PRO A 88 -8.59 -8.44 21.24
CA PRO A 88 -8.97 -9.85 21.28
C PRO A 88 -8.36 -10.65 20.12
N PRO A 89 -8.02 -11.93 20.35
CA PRO A 89 -7.34 -12.76 19.35
C PRO A 89 -8.09 -12.83 18.01
N ARG A 90 -9.39 -13.08 18.00
CA ARG A 90 -10.19 -13.14 16.77
C ARG A 90 -10.09 -11.85 15.96
N ALA A 91 -10.19 -10.71 16.63
CA ALA A 91 -10.10 -9.40 15.96
C ALA A 91 -8.74 -9.20 15.29
N ARG A 92 -7.64 -9.66 15.90
CA ARG A 92 -6.30 -9.60 15.31
C ARG A 92 -6.20 -10.39 14.00
N TYR A 93 -6.78 -11.59 13.94
CA TYR A 93 -6.83 -12.39 12.73
C TYR A 93 -7.69 -11.75 11.64
N LEU A 94 -8.87 -11.24 11.98
CA LEU A 94 -9.74 -10.54 11.04
C LEU A 94 -9.07 -9.30 10.44
N ARG A 95 -8.34 -8.52 11.24
CA ARG A 95 -7.55 -7.38 10.78
C ARG A 95 -6.54 -7.78 9.71
N ILE A 96 -5.83 -8.90 9.90
CA ILE A 96 -4.85 -9.38 8.93
C ILE A 96 -5.54 -9.90 7.67
N ILE A 97 -6.64 -10.65 7.79
CA ILE A 97 -7.41 -11.11 6.62
C ILE A 97 -7.79 -9.91 5.73
N TRP A 98 -8.43 -8.87 6.28
CA TRP A 98 -8.80 -7.69 5.49
C TRP A 98 -7.59 -6.88 5.00
N SER A 99 -6.51 -6.81 5.76
CA SER A 99 -5.30 -6.12 5.35
C SER A 99 -4.64 -6.78 4.14
N GLU A 100 -4.57 -8.10 4.11
CA GLU A 100 -3.99 -8.84 2.98
C GLU A 100 -4.94 -8.91 1.78
N LEU A 101 -6.27 -8.94 1.96
CA LEU A 101 -7.23 -8.71 0.87
C LEU A 101 -7.03 -7.32 0.24
N HIS A 102 -6.81 -6.29 1.05
CA HIS A 102 -6.49 -4.95 0.56
C HIS A 102 -5.15 -4.90 -0.18
N ARG A 103 -4.14 -5.67 0.25
CA ARG A 103 -2.86 -5.78 -0.46
C ARG A 103 -3.05 -6.42 -1.83
N MET A 104 -3.77 -7.54 -1.91
CA MET A 104 -4.08 -8.20 -3.18
C MET A 104 -4.83 -7.27 -4.13
N HIS A 105 -5.90 -6.62 -3.65
CA HIS A 105 -6.68 -5.63 -4.39
C HIS A 105 -5.81 -4.50 -4.95
N SER A 106 -4.90 -3.95 -4.13
CA SER A 106 -4.02 -2.86 -4.51
C SER A 106 -2.97 -3.28 -5.54
N HIS A 107 -2.32 -4.43 -5.33
CA HIS A 107 -1.31 -4.91 -6.28
C HIS A 107 -1.91 -5.29 -7.63
N MET A 108 -3.10 -5.90 -7.66
CA MET A 108 -3.79 -6.20 -8.92
C MET A 108 -4.24 -4.94 -9.67
N LEU A 109 -4.69 -3.90 -8.94
CA LEU A 109 -4.97 -2.58 -9.52
C LEU A 109 -3.72 -2.03 -10.21
N TRP A 110 -2.62 -2.00 -9.48
CA TRP A 110 -1.35 -1.46 -9.98
C TRP A 110 -0.81 -2.27 -11.16
N LEU A 111 -0.82 -3.60 -11.09
CA LEU A 111 -0.36 -4.48 -12.18
C LEU A 111 -1.13 -4.23 -13.48
N GLY A 112 -2.43 -3.98 -13.38
CA GLY A 112 -3.24 -3.58 -14.52
C GLY A 112 -2.79 -2.23 -15.10
N LEU A 113 -2.74 -1.18 -14.28
CA LEU A 113 -2.28 0.15 -14.71
C LEU A 113 -0.85 0.14 -15.25
N TYR A 114 0.01 -0.70 -14.68
CA TYR A 114 1.37 -0.87 -15.14
C TYR A 114 1.41 -1.52 -16.53
N ALA A 115 0.59 -2.55 -16.77
CA ALA A 115 0.45 -3.16 -18.09
C ALA A 115 -0.07 -2.16 -19.15
N GLU A 116 -1.05 -1.33 -18.78
CA GLU A 116 -1.57 -0.27 -19.64
C GLU A 116 -0.50 0.75 -20.04
N SER A 117 0.43 1.07 -19.13
CA SER A 117 1.48 2.08 -19.37
C SER A 117 2.41 1.78 -20.54
N PHE A 118 2.51 0.53 -20.94
CA PHE A 118 3.24 0.10 -22.15
C PHE A 118 2.32 -0.46 -23.25
N GLY A 119 1.01 -0.12 -23.20
CA GLY A 119 0.05 -0.41 -24.27
C GLY A 119 -0.59 -1.80 -24.20
N PHE A 120 -0.49 -2.54 -23.09
CA PHE A 120 -1.03 -3.87 -22.95
C PHE A 120 -2.44 -3.87 -22.31
N GLU A 121 -3.40 -3.22 -23.00
CA GLU A 121 -4.78 -3.01 -22.51
C GLU A 121 -5.51 -4.33 -22.17
N SER A 122 -5.33 -5.38 -22.98
CA SER A 122 -5.99 -6.66 -22.69
C SER A 122 -5.53 -7.29 -21.37
N LEU A 123 -4.27 -7.10 -21.01
CA LEU A 123 -3.72 -7.57 -19.74
C LEU A 123 -4.22 -6.70 -18.57
N PHE A 124 -4.33 -5.39 -18.75
CA PHE A 124 -4.97 -4.49 -17.80
C PHE A 124 -6.38 -4.97 -17.44
N LEU A 125 -7.23 -5.19 -18.43
CA LEU A 125 -8.61 -5.67 -18.23
C LEU A 125 -8.63 -7.05 -17.53
N ALA A 126 -7.69 -7.93 -17.87
CA ALA A 126 -7.61 -9.26 -17.27
C ALA A 126 -7.24 -9.22 -15.78
N PHE A 127 -6.27 -8.37 -15.37
CA PHE A 127 -5.96 -8.17 -13.94
C PHE A 127 -7.14 -7.59 -13.18
N TRP A 128 -7.84 -6.62 -13.77
CA TRP A 128 -9.00 -6.02 -13.12
C TRP A 128 -10.17 -6.99 -12.98
N LYS A 129 -10.35 -7.89 -13.94
CA LYS A 129 -11.34 -8.97 -13.83
C LYS A 129 -11.05 -9.90 -12.64
N VAL A 130 -9.79 -10.32 -12.44
CA VAL A 130 -9.42 -11.18 -11.30
C VAL A 130 -9.57 -10.42 -9.99
N ARG A 131 -9.22 -9.12 -9.97
CA ARG A 131 -9.37 -8.23 -8.82
C ARG A 131 -10.83 -8.12 -8.35
N GLU A 132 -11.82 -8.20 -9.23
CA GLU A 132 -13.25 -8.13 -8.86
C GLU A 132 -13.63 -9.19 -7.82
N ARG A 133 -13.09 -10.41 -7.90
CA ARG A 133 -13.32 -11.45 -6.89
C ARG A 133 -12.90 -11.02 -5.49
N ILE A 134 -11.77 -10.33 -5.36
CA ILE A 134 -11.31 -9.80 -4.07
C ILE A 134 -12.23 -8.68 -3.58
N MET A 135 -12.73 -7.85 -4.49
CA MET A 135 -13.67 -6.78 -4.13
C MET A 135 -15.04 -7.35 -3.71
N ASP A 136 -15.50 -8.43 -4.31
CA ASP A 136 -16.73 -9.14 -3.91
C ASP A 136 -16.58 -9.74 -2.51
N ILE A 137 -15.41 -10.33 -2.19
CA ILE A 137 -15.09 -10.80 -0.83
C ILE A 137 -15.18 -9.64 0.17
N MET A 138 -14.57 -8.49 -0.13
CA MET A 138 -14.60 -7.32 0.76
C MET A 138 -16.03 -6.80 0.96
N GLU A 139 -16.84 -6.75 -0.11
CA GLU A 139 -18.23 -6.33 -0.02
C GLU A 139 -19.07 -7.28 0.85
N ALA A 140 -18.97 -8.58 0.63
CA ALA A 140 -19.71 -9.58 1.38
C ALA A 140 -19.34 -9.62 2.87
N THR A 141 -18.06 -9.41 3.21
CA THR A 141 -17.55 -9.51 4.59
C THR A 141 -17.58 -8.19 5.35
N ALA A 142 -17.39 -7.07 4.66
CA ALA A 142 -17.28 -5.74 5.29
C ALA A 142 -18.39 -4.77 4.88
N GLY A 143 -19.16 -5.08 3.82
CA GLY A 143 -20.26 -4.25 3.33
C GLY A 143 -19.85 -3.11 2.42
N ASN A 144 -18.59 -3.08 1.99
CA ASN A 144 -18.07 -2.11 1.01
C ASN A 144 -16.92 -2.72 0.23
N ARG A 145 -16.77 -2.32 -1.03
CA ARG A 145 -15.77 -2.88 -1.97
C ARG A 145 -14.37 -2.28 -1.78
N VAL A 146 -14.27 -1.05 -1.24
CA VAL A 146 -13.01 -0.28 -1.20
C VAL A 146 -12.73 0.26 0.20
N ILE A 147 -13.56 1.16 0.74
CA ILE A 147 -13.38 1.70 2.10
C ILE A 147 -14.23 0.88 3.06
N ILE A 148 -13.64 -0.18 3.59
CA ILE A 148 -14.39 -1.25 4.31
C ILE A 148 -14.73 -0.89 5.75
N SER A 149 -14.07 0.10 6.36
CA SER A 149 -14.35 0.63 7.71
C SER A 149 -14.52 -0.44 8.80
N THR A 150 -13.72 -1.49 8.76
CA THR A 150 -13.81 -2.62 9.71
C THR A 150 -13.03 -2.37 10.99
N ASN A 151 -11.92 -1.64 10.93
CA ASN A 151 -11.07 -1.38 12.09
C ASN A 151 -11.70 -0.34 13.04
N ILE A 152 -11.69 -0.66 14.32
CA ILE A 152 -12.04 0.26 15.41
C ILE A 152 -10.96 0.18 16.51
N ILE A 153 -10.93 1.16 17.40
CA ILE A 153 -10.02 1.12 18.55
C ILE A 153 -10.42 -0.07 19.44
N GLY A 154 -9.45 -0.94 19.70
CA GLY A 154 -9.64 -2.14 20.51
C GLY A 154 -10.11 -3.37 19.75
N GLY A 155 -10.32 -3.31 18.43
CA GLY A 155 -10.75 -4.48 17.66
C GLY A 155 -11.31 -4.20 16.28
N VAL A 156 -12.37 -4.94 15.93
CA VAL A 156 -13.07 -4.82 14.65
C VAL A 156 -14.58 -4.67 14.87
N ARG A 157 -15.24 -4.03 13.92
CA ARG A 157 -16.68 -3.72 13.96
C ARG A 157 -17.54 -4.90 13.52
N ARG A 158 -17.03 -5.77 12.67
CA ARG A 158 -17.75 -6.87 12.05
C ARG A 158 -16.99 -8.17 12.21
N ASP A 159 -17.71 -9.26 12.19
CA ASP A 159 -17.18 -10.61 12.11
C ASP A 159 -17.30 -11.14 10.67
N ILE A 160 -16.53 -12.17 10.36
CA ILE A 160 -16.70 -12.99 9.15
C ILE A 160 -17.29 -14.32 9.57
N SER A 161 -18.47 -14.66 9.04
CA SER A 161 -19.13 -15.91 9.38
C SER A 161 -18.31 -17.12 8.91
N PRO A 162 -18.47 -18.30 9.56
CA PRO A 162 -17.80 -19.52 9.13
C PRO A 162 -18.12 -19.92 7.66
N GLU A 163 -19.28 -19.56 7.18
CA GLU A 163 -19.67 -19.76 5.78
C GLU A 163 -18.85 -18.89 4.85
N ASN A 164 -18.74 -17.59 5.16
CA ASN A 164 -17.93 -16.66 4.38
C ASN A 164 -16.45 -17.00 4.45
N LEU A 165 -15.94 -17.49 5.58
CA LEU A 165 -14.53 -17.95 5.67
C LEU A 165 -14.25 -19.11 4.71
N ARG A 166 -15.18 -20.07 4.57
CA ARG A 166 -15.07 -21.16 3.59
C ARG A 166 -15.14 -20.63 2.15
N TRP A 167 -16.11 -19.76 1.86
CA TRP A 167 -16.23 -19.14 0.55
C TRP A 167 -14.99 -18.33 0.14
N ILE A 168 -14.35 -17.63 1.08
CA ILE A 168 -13.07 -16.95 0.82
C ILE A 168 -12.00 -17.96 0.37
N MET A 169 -11.91 -19.12 1.00
CA MET A 169 -10.93 -20.15 0.62
C MET A 169 -11.16 -20.63 -0.83
N ASP A 170 -12.41 -20.86 -1.21
CA ASP A 170 -12.77 -21.29 -2.57
C ASP A 170 -12.46 -20.21 -3.61
N GLU A 171 -12.81 -18.95 -3.31
CA GLU A 171 -12.51 -17.82 -4.21
C GLU A 171 -10.99 -17.58 -4.34
N LEU A 172 -10.22 -17.73 -3.26
CA LEU A 172 -8.77 -17.57 -3.32
C LEU A 172 -8.09 -18.65 -4.17
N GLU A 173 -8.63 -19.86 -4.26
CA GLU A 173 -8.13 -20.89 -5.17
C GLU A 173 -8.30 -20.46 -6.63
N LEU A 174 -9.47 -19.90 -6.98
CA LEU A 174 -9.73 -19.38 -8.33
C LEU A 174 -8.85 -18.17 -8.65
N VAL A 175 -8.74 -17.23 -7.71
CA VAL A 175 -7.86 -16.05 -7.84
C VAL A 175 -6.42 -16.48 -8.09
N GLU A 176 -5.90 -17.40 -7.30
CA GLU A 176 -4.51 -17.89 -7.42
C GLU A 176 -4.25 -18.50 -8.80
N LYS A 177 -5.16 -19.36 -9.27
CA LYS A 177 -5.05 -20.01 -10.57
C LYS A 177 -5.03 -19.01 -11.72
N GLU A 178 -6.01 -18.09 -11.75
CA GLU A 178 -6.12 -17.07 -12.79
C GLU A 178 -4.94 -16.09 -12.72
N PHE A 179 -4.56 -15.66 -11.53
CA PHE A 179 -3.44 -14.73 -11.32
C PHE A 179 -2.09 -15.31 -11.75
N LYS A 180 -1.79 -16.59 -11.46
CA LYS A 180 -0.58 -17.27 -11.94
C LYS A 180 -0.48 -17.30 -13.44
N GLN A 181 -1.60 -17.46 -14.15
CA GLN A 181 -1.63 -17.40 -15.62
C GLN A 181 -1.28 -16.00 -16.12
N LEU A 182 -1.88 -14.96 -15.56
CA LEU A 182 -1.60 -13.55 -15.91
C LEU A 182 -0.14 -13.18 -15.61
N MET A 183 0.37 -13.59 -14.45
CA MET A 183 1.77 -13.40 -14.07
C MET A 183 2.71 -14.05 -15.10
N SER A 184 2.44 -15.32 -15.48
CA SER A 184 3.25 -16.02 -16.48
C SER A 184 3.21 -15.34 -17.86
N THR A 185 2.05 -14.79 -18.26
CA THR A 185 1.90 -14.04 -19.51
C THR A 185 2.73 -12.77 -19.48
N MET A 186 2.58 -11.96 -18.41
CA MET A 186 3.26 -10.68 -18.29
C MET A 186 4.78 -10.83 -18.19
N LEU A 187 5.28 -11.79 -17.41
CA LEU A 187 6.72 -11.96 -17.18
C LEU A 187 7.46 -12.58 -18.36
N LYS A 188 6.75 -13.23 -19.31
CA LYS A 188 7.34 -13.81 -20.53
C LYS A 188 7.17 -12.95 -21.77
N ASP A 189 6.46 -11.83 -21.66
CA ASP A 189 6.24 -10.94 -22.78
C ASP A 189 7.48 -10.09 -23.05
N TYR A 190 7.97 -10.12 -24.30
CA TYR A 190 9.17 -9.37 -24.71
C TYR A 190 9.00 -7.86 -24.55
N THR A 191 7.81 -7.32 -24.82
CA THR A 191 7.54 -5.89 -24.68
C THR A 191 7.66 -5.46 -23.23
N VAL A 192 7.07 -6.24 -22.31
CA VAL A 192 7.19 -5.99 -20.87
C VAL A 192 8.64 -6.01 -20.43
N GLU A 193 9.38 -7.06 -20.83
CA GLU A 193 10.79 -7.19 -20.46
C GLU A 193 11.63 -6.03 -21.00
N SER A 194 11.50 -5.67 -22.27
CA SER A 194 12.27 -4.61 -22.91
C SER A 194 11.95 -3.21 -22.36
N ARG A 195 10.72 -2.98 -21.87
CA ARG A 195 10.27 -1.69 -21.30
C ARG A 195 10.56 -1.56 -19.81
N THR A 196 10.92 -2.63 -19.11
CA THR A 196 11.04 -2.63 -17.65
C THR A 196 12.40 -3.07 -17.13
N ARG A 197 13.10 -4.02 -17.82
CA ARG A 197 14.44 -4.45 -17.42
C ARG A 197 15.48 -3.36 -17.66
N GLY A 198 16.32 -3.15 -16.65
CA GLY A 198 17.35 -2.11 -16.69
C GLY A 198 16.81 -0.68 -16.72
N LYS A 199 15.51 -0.48 -16.53
CA LYS A 199 14.88 0.84 -16.51
C LYS A 199 14.61 1.29 -15.07
N GLY A 200 15.02 2.54 -14.75
CA GLY A 200 14.86 3.10 -13.40
C GLY A 200 15.56 2.26 -12.35
N CYS A 201 16.82 1.92 -12.59
CA CYS A 201 17.64 1.18 -11.63
C CYS A 201 17.88 2.00 -10.36
N LEU A 202 17.79 1.33 -9.22
CA LEU A 202 18.10 1.85 -7.90
C LEU A 202 18.98 0.84 -7.20
N SER A 203 20.23 1.19 -6.95
CA SER A 203 21.16 0.30 -6.28
C SER A 203 20.73 0.01 -4.84
N LYS A 204 21.24 -1.09 -4.29
CA LYS A 204 20.92 -1.49 -2.90
C LYS A 204 21.33 -0.41 -1.90
N GLU A 205 22.49 0.19 -2.09
CA GLU A 205 23.04 1.24 -1.24
C GLU A 205 22.24 2.53 -1.33
N GLU A 206 21.88 2.96 -2.55
CA GLU A 206 21.05 4.15 -2.76
C GLU A 206 19.64 3.97 -2.20
N ALA A 207 19.03 2.80 -2.40
CA ALA A 207 17.71 2.49 -1.86
C ALA A 207 17.65 2.69 -0.34
N TYR A 208 18.67 2.22 0.37
CA TYR A 208 18.78 2.39 1.82
C TYR A 208 19.07 3.84 2.21
N ALA A 209 20.05 4.47 1.57
CA ALA A 209 20.47 5.84 1.87
C ALA A 209 19.36 6.87 1.64
N LEU A 210 18.50 6.65 0.64
CA LEU A 210 17.35 7.50 0.32
C LEU A 210 16.09 7.19 1.16
N GLY A 211 16.15 6.18 2.02
CA GLY A 211 15.02 5.78 2.85
C GLY A 211 13.85 5.18 2.05
N ALA A 212 14.15 4.49 0.96
CA ALA A 212 13.15 3.75 0.20
C ALA A 212 12.44 2.72 1.11
N CYS A 213 11.22 2.37 0.78
CA CYS A 213 10.46 1.37 1.53
C CYS A 213 9.55 0.54 0.62
N GLY A 214 9.05 -0.58 1.16
CA GLY A 214 8.13 -1.47 0.47
C GLY A 214 8.74 -2.18 -0.74
N PRO A 215 7.93 -2.48 -1.77
CA PRO A 215 8.40 -3.14 -2.99
C PRO A 215 9.53 -2.39 -3.71
N THR A 216 9.63 -1.06 -3.55
CA THR A 216 10.75 -0.28 -4.10
C THR A 216 12.06 -0.67 -3.45
N LEU A 217 12.10 -0.79 -2.13
CA LEU A 217 13.28 -1.21 -1.37
C LEU A 217 13.58 -2.70 -1.58
N ARG A 218 12.53 -3.54 -1.50
CA ARG A 218 12.67 -4.99 -1.66
C ARG A 218 13.08 -5.41 -3.07
N GLY A 219 12.70 -4.64 -4.09
CA GLY A 219 13.18 -4.82 -5.46
C GLY A 219 14.68 -4.55 -5.64
N SER A 220 15.30 -3.83 -4.70
CA SER A 220 16.74 -3.51 -4.64
C SER A 220 17.53 -4.38 -3.65
N GLY A 221 16.99 -5.51 -3.18
CA GLY A 221 17.71 -6.51 -2.41
C GLY A 221 17.69 -6.35 -0.87
N TRP A 222 16.80 -5.53 -0.31
CA TRP A 222 16.64 -5.42 1.14
C TRP A 222 15.40 -6.17 1.64
N ALA A 223 15.60 -7.12 2.55
CA ALA A 223 14.52 -7.87 3.19
C ALA A 223 13.92 -7.08 4.38
N ILE A 224 13.37 -5.89 4.11
CA ILE A 224 12.75 -5.03 5.12
C ILE A 224 11.25 -4.91 4.81
N ASP A 225 10.43 -5.29 5.79
CA ASP A 225 8.97 -5.27 5.72
C ASP A 225 8.42 -5.05 7.12
N SER A 226 7.49 -4.11 7.30
CA SER A 226 6.96 -3.80 8.64
C SER A 226 6.16 -4.96 9.25
N ARG A 227 5.75 -5.96 8.47
CA ARG A 227 5.14 -7.19 8.99
C ARG A 227 6.10 -8.00 9.86
N MET A 228 7.42 -7.84 9.69
CA MET A 228 8.45 -8.42 10.58
C MET A 228 8.37 -7.87 12.01
N LEU A 229 7.69 -6.75 12.25
CA LEU A 229 7.39 -6.24 13.59
C LEU A 229 6.32 -7.07 14.30
N ALA A 230 5.77 -8.08 13.64
CA ALA A 230 4.86 -9.08 14.17
C ALA A 230 3.62 -8.49 14.87
N TYR A 231 3.01 -7.45 14.29
CA TYR A 231 1.77 -6.86 14.78
C TYR A 231 0.55 -7.75 14.52
N ASP A 232 -0.48 -7.61 15.35
CA ASP A 232 -1.72 -8.41 15.29
C ASP A 232 -1.44 -9.93 15.22
N ALA A 233 -2.05 -10.65 14.26
CA ALA A 233 -1.86 -12.07 14.07
C ALA A 233 -0.64 -12.45 13.22
N ILE A 234 0.10 -11.49 12.66
CA ILE A 234 1.32 -11.80 11.87
C ILE A 234 2.36 -12.56 12.72
N LYS A 235 2.42 -12.30 14.02
CA LYS A 235 3.30 -13.03 14.94
C LYS A 235 3.05 -14.56 15.00
N ASP A 236 1.84 -14.98 14.63
CA ASP A 236 1.38 -16.37 14.70
C ASP A 236 1.45 -17.07 13.33
N ILE A 237 1.93 -16.35 12.29
CA ILE A 237 1.93 -16.77 10.89
C ILE A 237 3.36 -16.85 10.38
N SER A 238 3.62 -17.84 9.52
CA SER A 238 4.91 -17.94 8.82
C SER A 238 5.02 -16.84 7.78
N PHE A 239 5.99 -15.94 7.95
CA PHE A 239 6.18 -14.80 7.06
C PHE A 239 7.67 -14.54 6.80
N GLU A 240 8.02 -14.39 5.51
CA GLU A 240 9.32 -13.92 5.07
C GLU A 240 9.13 -12.86 3.99
N PRO A 241 9.87 -11.73 4.03
CA PRO A 241 9.77 -10.70 3.02
C PRO A 241 10.13 -11.21 1.62
N VAL A 242 9.34 -10.85 0.62
CA VAL A 242 9.66 -11.09 -0.78
C VAL A 242 10.74 -10.12 -1.24
N VAL A 243 11.83 -10.62 -1.83
CA VAL A 243 12.99 -9.81 -2.26
C VAL A 243 13.38 -10.16 -3.69
N GLU A 244 13.72 -9.13 -4.47
CA GLU A 244 14.41 -9.18 -5.76
C GLU A 244 15.69 -8.33 -5.70
N HIS A 245 16.62 -8.52 -6.64
CA HIS A 245 17.95 -7.94 -6.52
C HIS A 245 18.34 -6.99 -7.66
N ASP A 246 17.60 -6.98 -8.79
CA ASP A 246 17.98 -6.22 -9.99
C ASP A 246 17.75 -4.69 -9.82
N GLY A 247 16.94 -4.26 -8.85
CA GLY A 247 16.71 -2.86 -8.53
C GLY A 247 15.98 -2.06 -9.62
N ASP A 248 15.53 -2.69 -10.68
CA ASP A 248 14.87 -2.07 -11.82
C ASP A 248 13.33 -2.11 -11.71
N SER A 249 12.67 -1.56 -12.71
CA SER A 249 11.20 -1.54 -12.78
C SER A 249 10.60 -2.94 -12.90
N TYR A 250 11.32 -3.89 -13.52
CA TYR A 250 10.92 -5.30 -13.62
C TYR A 250 10.93 -5.97 -12.25
N ALA A 251 12.02 -5.83 -11.50
CA ALA A 251 12.17 -6.39 -10.15
C ALA A 251 11.06 -5.90 -9.21
N ARG A 252 10.73 -4.59 -9.25
CA ARG A 252 9.62 -4.02 -8.47
C ARG A 252 8.26 -4.60 -8.84
N GLY A 253 8.06 -4.97 -10.11
CA GLY A 253 6.89 -5.69 -10.59
C GLY A 253 6.85 -7.13 -10.05
N VAL A 254 7.96 -7.86 -10.14
CA VAL A 254 8.07 -9.25 -9.65
C VAL A 254 7.82 -9.34 -8.16
N VAL A 255 8.32 -8.40 -7.36
CA VAL A 255 8.02 -8.33 -5.90
C VAL A 255 6.51 -8.31 -5.69
N ARG A 256 5.76 -7.43 -6.36
CA ARG A 256 4.32 -7.33 -6.19
C ARG A 256 3.56 -8.56 -6.64
N PHE A 257 3.99 -9.21 -7.71
CA PHE A 257 3.43 -10.49 -8.12
C PHE A 257 3.55 -11.56 -7.03
N LYS A 258 4.75 -11.68 -6.47
CA LYS A 258 5.02 -12.66 -5.41
C LYS A 258 4.27 -12.30 -4.12
N GLU A 259 4.13 -11.02 -3.79
CA GLU A 259 3.38 -10.56 -2.62
C GLU A 259 1.88 -10.85 -2.73
N VAL A 260 1.27 -10.84 -3.92
CA VAL A 260 -0.13 -11.29 -4.08
C VAL A 260 -0.27 -12.76 -3.71
N LEU A 261 0.62 -13.61 -4.22
CA LEU A 261 0.61 -15.04 -3.88
C LEU A 261 0.86 -15.29 -2.38
N GLN A 262 1.80 -14.55 -1.80
CA GLN A 262 2.07 -14.61 -0.36
C GLN A 262 0.85 -14.17 0.46
N SER A 263 0.15 -13.11 0.05
CA SER A 263 -1.07 -12.65 0.73
C SER A 263 -2.17 -13.69 0.72
N ILE A 264 -2.31 -14.46 -0.38
CA ILE A 264 -3.24 -15.59 -0.45
C ILE A 264 -2.91 -16.63 0.63
N GLU A 265 -1.63 -17.00 0.78
CA GLU A 265 -1.21 -17.98 1.80
C GLU A 265 -1.40 -17.44 3.22
N ILE A 266 -1.10 -16.15 3.47
CA ILE A 266 -1.35 -15.51 4.76
C ILE A 266 -2.83 -15.55 5.13
N VAL A 267 -3.73 -15.24 4.19
CA VAL A 267 -5.19 -15.30 4.45
C VAL A 267 -5.64 -16.72 4.73
N ARG A 268 -5.16 -17.71 3.97
CA ARG A 268 -5.45 -19.14 4.21
C ARG A 268 -4.99 -19.59 5.61
N GLU A 269 -3.78 -19.22 5.99
CA GLU A 269 -3.23 -19.54 7.30
C GLU A 269 -4.02 -18.84 8.42
N CYS A 270 -4.38 -17.56 8.24
CA CYS A 270 -5.26 -16.85 9.17
C CYS A 270 -6.60 -17.55 9.35
N ILE A 271 -7.26 -17.94 8.26
CA ILE A 271 -8.56 -18.63 8.31
C ILE A 271 -8.45 -19.97 9.05
N SER A 272 -7.36 -20.70 8.85
CA SER A 272 -7.14 -21.99 9.50
C SER A 272 -6.88 -21.89 11.01
N LYS A 273 -6.34 -20.76 11.47
CA LYS A 273 -5.92 -20.53 12.87
C LYS A 273 -6.84 -19.58 13.65
N ILE A 274 -7.81 -18.95 13.00
CA ILE A 274 -8.66 -17.92 13.63
C ILE A 274 -9.40 -18.52 14.82
N PRO A 275 -9.20 -18.00 16.06
CA PRO A 275 -9.87 -18.51 17.23
C PRO A 275 -11.29 -17.96 17.38
N ASP A 276 -12.06 -18.54 18.26
CA ASP A 276 -13.32 -17.96 18.72
C ASP A 276 -13.06 -17.07 19.94
N SER A 277 -13.39 -15.77 19.83
CA SER A 277 -13.28 -14.80 20.91
C SER A 277 -14.09 -13.54 20.59
N GLU A 278 -14.12 -12.58 21.52
CA GLU A 278 -14.70 -11.25 21.32
C GLU A 278 -14.08 -10.53 20.11
N LEU A 279 -14.87 -9.59 19.53
CA LEU A 279 -14.43 -8.80 18.38
C LEU A 279 -13.75 -7.48 18.78
N ALA A 280 -13.96 -7.02 19.99
CA ALA A 280 -13.38 -5.76 20.46
C ALA A 280 -13.27 -5.72 21.98
N ALA A 281 -12.20 -5.13 22.48
CA ALA A 281 -12.06 -4.71 23.87
C ALA A 281 -12.83 -3.42 24.12
N PRO A 282 -13.43 -3.21 25.29
CA PRO A 282 -14.18 -2.01 25.62
C PRO A 282 -13.24 -0.80 25.79
N VAL A 283 -13.50 0.27 25.06
CA VAL A 283 -12.79 1.56 25.18
C VAL A 283 -13.60 2.47 26.11
N LYS A 284 -13.00 2.97 27.20
CA LYS A 284 -13.65 3.83 28.18
C LYS A 284 -12.94 5.17 28.27
N GLY A 285 -13.73 6.27 28.24
CA GLY A 285 -13.23 7.62 28.42
C GLY A 285 -12.40 8.13 27.24
N ASN A 286 -11.67 9.22 27.50
CA ASN A 286 -10.72 9.80 26.53
C ASN A 286 -9.38 9.08 26.55
N PRO A 287 -8.56 9.18 25.49
CA PRO A 287 -7.23 8.60 25.50
C PRO A 287 -6.37 9.28 26.58
N PRO A 288 -5.56 8.51 27.34
CA PRO A 288 -4.64 9.10 28.30
C PRO A 288 -3.69 10.12 27.64
N GLU A 289 -3.21 11.09 28.43
CA GLU A 289 -2.14 11.97 27.99
C GLU A 289 -0.89 11.15 27.66
N GLY A 290 -0.29 11.43 26.50
CA GLY A 290 0.90 10.71 26.03
C GLY A 290 1.09 10.76 24.54
N GLU A 291 2.06 9.99 24.09
CA GLU A 291 2.44 9.88 22.68
C GLU A 291 2.62 8.41 22.30
N ALA A 292 2.16 8.05 21.10
CA ALA A 292 2.34 6.72 20.58
C ALA A 292 2.58 6.76 19.06
N TRP A 293 3.29 5.74 18.57
CA TRP A 293 3.49 5.52 17.14
C TRP A 293 3.24 4.06 16.79
N SER A 294 2.89 3.82 15.54
CA SER A 294 2.73 2.49 14.98
C SER A 294 3.23 2.43 13.55
N ASN A 295 3.77 1.29 13.18
CA ASN A 295 4.17 0.97 11.82
C ASN A 295 3.36 -0.23 11.34
N VAL A 296 2.83 -0.14 10.13
CA VAL A 296 2.23 -1.27 9.42
C VAL A 296 2.72 -1.29 7.97
N GLU A 297 2.73 -2.45 7.36
CA GLU A 297 3.09 -2.56 5.95
C GLU A 297 1.85 -2.41 5.08
N GLN A 298 1.71 -1.28 4.38
CA GLN A 298 0.73 -1.16 3.32
C GLN A 298 1.30 -1.66 1.97
N PRO A 299 0.48 -1.81 0.91
CA PRO A 299 0.94 -2.36 -0.38
C PRO A 299 2.15 -1.65 -0.99
N ARG A 300 2.31 -0.35 -0.71
CA ARG A 300 3.42 0.48 -1.22
C ARG A 300 4.62 0.52 -0.29
N GLY A 301 4.49 -0.02 0.94
CA GLY A 301 5.57 -0.08 1.94
C GLY A 301 5.14 0.42 3.31
N GLU A 302 6.12 0.75 4.14
CA GLU A 302 5.94 1.18 5.51
C GLU A 302 5.05 2.42 5.64
N LEU A 303 3.99 2.28 6.42
CA LEU A 303 3.10 3.34 6.87
C LEU A 303 3.31 3.58 8.36
N LEU A 304 3.74 4.79 8.73
CA LEU A 304 3.92 5.19 10.12
C LEU A 304 2.86 6.22 10.53
N TYR A 305 2.22 5.97 11.66
CA TYR A 305 1.39 6.93 12.37
C TYR A 305 2.06 7.35 13.67
N TYR A 306 1.95 8.62 14.00
CA TYR A 306 2.27 9.19 15.30
C TYR A 306 1.05 9.95 15.81
N VAL A 307 0.68 9.71 17.06
CA VAL A 307 -0.45 10.33 17.73
C VAL A 307 0.02 10.91 19.06
N LYS A 308 -0.38 12.15 19.34
CA LYS A 308 -0.25 12.80 20.64
C LYS A 308 -1.64 13.04 21.22
N SER A 309 -1.82 12.72 22.50
CA SER A 309 -3.01 12.98 23.29
C SER A 309 -2.69 13.89 24.48
N ASP A 310 -3.59 14.79 24.80
CA ASP A 310 -3.56 15.64 25.99
C ASP A 310 -4.65 15.26 27.02
N GLY A 311 -5.22 14.06 26.89
CA GLY A 311 -6.32 13.60 27.73
C GLY A 311 -7.71 14.05 27.27
N SER A 312 -7.81 14.87 26.24
CA SER A 312 -9.09 15.29 25.65
C SER A 312 -9.61 14.31 24.63
N LYS A 313 -10.86 14.47 24.20
CA LYS A 313 -11.46 13.64 23.14
C LYS A 313 -10.85 13.86 21.76
N ASN A 314 -10.26 15.03 21.53
CA ASN A 314 -9.62 15.40 20.29
C ASN A 314 -8.11 15.23 20.44
N LEU A 315 -7.42 14.98 19.36
CA LEU A 315 -5.97 14.75 19.38
C LEU A 315 -5.26 16.02 18.92
N PRO A 316 -4.41 16.65 19.75
CA PRO A 316 -3.67 17.85 19.38
C PRO A 316 -2.71 17.62 18.19
N ARG A 317 -2.29 16.37 17.96
CA ARG A 317 -1.42 16.04 16.85
C ARG A 317 -1.63 14.62 16.35
N VAL A 318 -1.84 14.49 15.05
CA VAL A 318 -1.70 13.25 14.28
C VAL A 318 -0.72 13.52 13.14
N ARG A 319 0.25 12.63 12.94
CA ARG A 319 1.19 12.67 11.81
C ARG A 319 1.15 11.35 11.07
N ILE A 320 1.20 11.45 9.75
CA ILE A 320 1.08 10.31 8.85
C ILE A 320 2.28 10.33 7.90
N ARG A 321 3.20 9.39 8.02
CA ARG A 321 4.29 9.21 7.06
C ARG A 321 3.94 8.03 6.17
N THR A 322 3.75 8.30 4.90
CA THR A 322 3.30 7.32 3.90
C THR A 322 4.47 6.84 3.04
N PRO A 323 4.42 5.60 2.50
CA PRO A 323 5.54 5.03 1.75
C PRO A 323 5.81 5.77 0.43
N THR A 324 4.80 6.26 -0.29
CA THR A 324 5.05 7.02 -1.52
C THR A 324 5.84 8.28 -1.24
N PHE A 325 5.52 9.00 -0.15
CA PHE A 325 6.31 10.17 0.25
C PHE A 325 7.78 9.82 0.49
N ALA A 326 8.04 8.67 1.14
CA ALA A 326 9.39 8.17 1.37
C ALA A 326 10.11 7.76 0.08
N ASN A 327 9.37 7.27 -0.93
CA ASN A 327 9.93 6.81 -2.20
C ASN A 327 10.13 7.93 -3.24
N ILE A 328 9.66 9.17 -3.00
CA ILE A 328 9.89 10.29 -3.95
C ILE A 328 11.38 10.54 -4.19
N PRO A 329 12.27 10.64 -3.17
CA PRO A 329 13.69 10.82 -3.42
C PRO A 329 14.30 9.73 -4.32
N SER A 330 13.91 8.48 -4.09
CA SER A 330 14.34 7.34 -4.93
C SER A 330 13.83 7.48 -6.36
N LEU A 331 12.58 7.94 -6.56
CA LEU A 331 12.03 8.19 -7.90
C LEU A 331 12.87 9.22 -8.67
N LEU A 332 13.28 10.31 -8.02
CA LEU A 332 14.08 11.35 -8.67
C LEU A 332 15.44 10.81 -9.15
N VAL A 333 16.07 9.93 -8.38
CA VAL A 333 17.32 9.27 -8.77
C VAL A 333 17.08 8.30 -9.93
N MET A 334 16.02 7.49 -9.88
CA MET A 334 15.68 6.52 -10.94
C MET A 334 15.33 7.18 -12.29
N LEU A 335 14.83 8.42 -12.28
CA LEU A 335 14.48 9.17 -13.48
C LEU A 335 15.68 9.93 -14.06
N LYS A 336 16.76 10.11 -13.30
CA LYS A 336 17.95 10.79 -13.81
C LYS A 336 18.65 9.92 -14.85
N ASP A 337 19.02 10.53 -15.97
CA ASP A 337 19.69 9.91 -17.12
C ASP A 337 18.89 8.76 -17.77
N CYS A 338 17.54 8.75 -17.62
CA CYS A 338 16.65 7.90 -18.39
C CYS A 338 16.20 8.58 -19.69
N GLU A 339 15.73 7.80 -20.65
CA GLU A 339 15.04 8.31 -21.83
C GLU A 339 13.68 8.89 -21.46
N LEU A 340 13.27 9.98 -22.10
CA LEU A 340 11.98 10.61 -21.88
C LEU A 340 10.80 9.62 -22.01
N ALA A 341 10.90 8.68 -22.96
CA ALA A 341 9.91 7.64 -23.18
C ALA A 341 9.77 6.63 -22.02
N ASP A 342 10.78 6.51 -21.16
CA ASP A 342 10.76 5.58 -20.02
C ASP A 342 10.20 6.23 -18.73
N VAL A 343 10.05 7.56 -18.69
CA VAL A 343 9.55 8.32 -17.52
C VAL A 343 8.22 7.76 -17.00
N PRO A 344 7.20 7.48 -17.83
CA PRO A 344 5.93 6.92 -17.36
C PRO A 344 6.09 5.58 -16.64
N VAL A 345 6.83 4.65 -17.23
CA VAL A 345 7.03 3.30 -16.69
C VAL A 345 7.83 3.33 -15.39
N ILE A 346 8.91 4.13 -15.34
CA ILE A 346 9.72 4.30 -14.13
C ILE A 346 8.89 4.93 -13.01
N THR A 347 8.11 5.97 -13.33
CA THR A 347 7.25 6.64 -12.34
C THR A 347 6.20 5.68 -11.79
N LEU A 348 5.51 4.93 -12.65
CA LEU A 348 4.54 3.95 -12.19
C LEU A 348 5.17 2.79 -11.40
N SER A 349 6.45 2.47 -11.66
CA SER A 349 7.11 1.33 -11.00
C SER A 349 7.15 1.43 -9.46
N ILE A 350 7.08 2.65 -8.89
CA ILE A 350 7.00 2.84 -7.43
C ILE A 350 5.58 2.73 -6.89
N ASP A 351 4.55 2.58 -7.76
CA ASP A 351 3.13 2.62 -7.40
C ASP A 351 2.76 3.93 -6.66
N PRO A 352 2.86 5.11 -7.33
CA PRO A 352 2.70 6.38 -6.65
C PRO A 352 1.25 6.62 -6.23
N CYS A 353 1.03 6.82 -4.92
CA CYS A 353 -0.23 7.30 -4.37
C CYS A 353 -0.05 8.73 -3.88
N ILE A 354 -0.55 9.70 -4.64
CA ILE A 354 -0.36 11.11 -4.32
C ILE A 354 -1.31 11.56 -3.22
N SER A 355 -2.51 10.97 -3.16
CA SER A 355 -3.43 11.14 -2.03
C SER A 355 -2.79 10.80 -0.68
N CYS A 356 -2.00 9.73 -0.63
CA CYS A 356 -1.18 9.39 0.54
C CYS A 356 -0.04 10.38 0.77
N THR A 357 0.61 10.83 -0.29
CA THR A 357 1.77 11.71 -0.22
C THR A 357 1.41 13.08 0.34
N GLU A 358 0.25 13.62 -0.06
CA GLU A 358 -0.15 15.01 0.21
C GLU A 358 -1.26 15.16 1.27
N ARG A 359 -1.80 14.09 1.83
CA ARG A 359 -2.87 13.97 2.85
C ARG A 359 -3.48 15.27 3.40
#